data_bbd6eb3d169c2dd9b9dc5ee4f1f12c03
#
_entry.id   bbd6eb3d169c2dd9b9dc5ee4f1f12c03
#
_cell.length_a   1.000
_cell.length_b   1.000
_cell.length_c   1.000
_cell.angle_alpha   90.00
_cell.angle_beta   90.00
_cell.angle_gamma   90.00
#
_symmetry.space_group_name_H-M   'P 1'
#
loop_
_entity.id
_entity.type
_entity.pdbx_description
1 polymer ?
#
loop_
_entity_poly.entity_id
_entity_poly.type
_entity_poly.pdbx_seq_one_letter_code
_entity_poly.pdbx_strand_id
1 'polypeptide(L)'
;MGGCSSPAVSQQSSSVATVPSKPEETETTPPTETTQPTEATEPPRQWETGYVATLNLTAEYYDEEGNPLGTLTRGTQVEYEKLPDGRMQILTDGGIGYLREDAYIVSQVADVIPAHTRYVRTAVNLRDIDGNLLVTLADKGAAVTVTGCDDLREDGTAHMYRVDLGGREGYMMPWYLAESEADAVANYDSGSYAVHAGRGDRYGGGGAANLDYYPREKGPIAGNIMPEECRTLYVAAWRLNEVDAYLKIADNSGINAFVVDITDGGAVGYASDVMNAYCPSGAAAAGNTVEDYRAAIQKLKDAGYYVIGRITTFNDTYFVKDHPEYAITDPEGNPLKLNGEYWPTPFNRTVWQYKVDLAVEAVELMGFHEIQFDYVRFPDLTYKYEKAGTIDFHNAYGETKAQAIQRFLMYAADILHEHGVYVSADVFGECAYNYVTAYGQYWPAISNVVDAISGMPYPDHFSASGTWLPWEHPYDTLYSWGKSAMARQGETATPAVVRTWIQAYNAIRDPYNTYGSDEITAQIKGLQDAGCTGGFLTWNAASSVDKYTSLMPAFGPADTTEAQ
;
A
#
# COMPACT_ATOMS: atom_id res chain seq x y z
N MET A 1 8.15 -47.59 -27.90
CA MET A 1 9.48 -48.28 -28.02
C MET A 1 10.40 -47.41 -27.23
N GLY A 2 10.71 -47.80 -26.12
CA GLY A 2 11.79 -48.49 -25.48
C GLY A 2 12.75 -47.46 -24.93
N GLY A 3 13.19 -47.43 -23.74
CA GLY A 3 13.19 -48.27 -22.59
C GLY A 3 14.37 -47.92 -21.72
N CYS A 4 14.17 -47.93 -20.39
CA CYS A 4 15.08 -48.37 -19.32
C CYS A 4 16.58 -47.98 -19.41
N SER A 5 17.28 -47.57 -18.36
CA SER A 5 17.47 -48.31 -17.10
C SER A 5 18.34 -47.54 -16.12
N SER A 6 18.03 -47.66 -14.85
CA SER A 6 19.02 -47.56 -13.75
C SER A 6 19.90 -48.81 -13.69
N PRO A 7 21.03 -48.77 -12.98
CA PRO A 7 21.18 -49.59 -11.78
C PRO A 7 21.90 -48.85 -10.62
N ALA A 8 21.63 -48.95 -9.35
CA ALA A 8 21.60 -50.04 -8.37
C ALA A 8 22.97 -50.64 -7.98
N VAL A 9 23.32 -50.44 -6.68
CA VAL A 9 23.82 -51.39 -5.67
C VAL A 9 25.27 -51.95 -5.74
N SER A 10 25.99 -51.79 -4.63
CA SER A 10 26.66 -52.85 -3.85
C SER A 10 27.26 -52.24 -2.58
N GLN A 11 26.93 -52.56 -1.41
CA GLN A 11 27.03 -53.67 -0.48
C GLN A 11 28.43 -54.35 -0.36
N GLN A 12 28.72 -54.57 0.91
CA GLN A 12 29.54 -55.58 1.58
C GLN A 12 30.89 -55.09 2.10
N SER A 13 31.42 -55.50 3.24
CA SER A 13 31.01 -56.44 4.32
C SER A 13 32.10 -56.47 5.39
N SER A 14 31.71 -56.61 6.64
CA SER A 14 32.12 -57.53 7.68
C SER A 14 33.60 -57.95 7.90
N SER A 15 33.98 -57.95 9.19
CA SER A 15 34.56 -59.11 9.95
C SER A 15 34.97 -58.62 11.35
N VAL A 16 34.41 -59.06 12.45
CA VAL A 16 34.44 -60.28 13.24
C VAL A 16 35.79 -60.56 13.96
N ALA A 17 35.60 -60.63 15.31
CA ALA A 17 36.26 -61.39 16.34
C ALA A 17 37.69 -60.96 16.80
N THR A 18 38.03 -61.00 18.07
CA THR A 18 38.00 -62.09 19.03
C THR A 18 38.32 -61.58 20.44
N VAL A 19 37.70 -62.22 21.43
CA VAL A 19 38.05 -62.21 22.87
C VAL A 19 39.16 -63.18 23.11
N PRO A 20 40.06 -63.03 24.12
CA PRO A 20 39.90 -63.87 25.28
C PRO A 20 40.31 -63.31 26.65
N SER A 21 39.56 -63.82 27.64
CA SER A 21 39.87 -64.39 28.95
C SER A 21 40.68 -63.68 30.05
N LYS A 22 40.00 -63.66 31.18
CA LYS A 22 40.35 -63.43 32.56
C LYS A 22 41.52 -64.32 33.06
N PRO A 23 42.26 -63.88 34.12
CA PRO A 23 42.09 -64.57 35.39
C PRO A 23 42.11 -63.67 36.65
N GLU A 24 41.27 -64.02 37.55
CA GLU A 24 41.45 -64.45 38.95
C GLU A 24 41.89 -63.46 40.03
N GLU A 25 41.17 -63.55 41.06
CA GLU A 25 40.98 -62.87 42.34
C GLU A 25 42.26 -62.79 43.22
N THR A 26 42.25 -61.69 44.02
CA THR A 26 42.68 -61.79 45.43
C THR A 26 41.86 -60.77 46.28
N GLU A 27 41.22 -61.34 47.32
CA GLU A 27 40.52 -60.66 48.41
C GLU A 27 41.44 -59.76 49.23
N THR A 28 41.01 -58.55 49.58
CA THR A 28 41.36 -57.89 50.85
C THR A 28 40.18 -57.01 51.33
N THR A 29 39.77 -57.26 52.54
CA THR A 29 38.67 -56.67 53.30
C THR A 29 38.89 -55.18 53.63
N PRO A 30 37.81 -54.43 53.87
CA PRO A 30 37.77 -52.95 53.78
C PRO A 30 37.98 -52.22 55.12
N PRO A 31 38.32 -50.93 55.08
CA PRO A 31 38.04 -50.04 56.20
C PRO A 31 36.72 -49.36 56.02
N THR A 32 35.97 -49.23 57.12
CA THR A 32 34.68 -48.57 57.31
C THR A 32 34.77 -47.12 56.92
N GLU A 33 34.10 -46.76 55.84
CA GLU A 33 33.88 -45.35 55.46
C GLU A 33 32.54 -44.84 56.03
N THR A 34 32.63 -43.73 56.72
CA THR A 34 31.54 -42.94 57.27
C THR A 34 30.73 -42.37 56.13
N THR A 35 29.48 -42.77 55.97
CA THR A 35 28.53 -42.20 55.02
C THR A 35 28.21 -40.75 55.40
N GLN A 36 28.74 -39.79 54.62
CA GLN A 36 28.14 -38.46 54.56
C GLN A 36 26.75 -38.55 53.90
N PRO A 37 25.78 -37.74 54.34
CA PRO A 37 24.48 -37.68 53.66
C PRO A 37 24.69 -37.19 52.22
N THR A 38 24.28 -37.96 51.28
CA THR A 38 24.17 -37.56 49.86
C THR A 38 23.13 -36.45 49.84
N GLU A 39 23.55 -35.22 49.53
CA GLU A 39 22.64 -34.16 49.09
C GLU A 39 21.75 -34.74 47.99
N ALA A 40 20.45 -34.67 48.20
CA ALA A 40 19.48 -35.02 47.18
C ALA A 40 19.71 -34.07 45.97
N THR A 41 20.29 -34.59 44.92
CA THR A 41 20.34 -33.88 43.63
C THR A 41 18.90 -33.63 43.22
N GLU A 42 18.51 -32.37 43.21
CA GLU A 42 17.26 -31.95 42.59
C GLU A 42 17.19 -32.52 41.16
N PRO A 43 16.03 -33.03 40.74
CA PRO A 43 15.89 -33.48 39.37
C PRO A 43 16.29 -32.34 38.39
N PRO A 44 16.92 -32.66 37.26
CA PRO A 44 17.34 -31.65 36.31
C PRO A 44 16.09 -30.79 35.91
N ARG A 45 16.20 -29.49 36.05
CA ARG A 45 15.15 -28.54 35.68
C ARG A 45 14.80 -28.73 34.21
N GLN A 46 13.51 -28.82 33.90
CA GLN A 46 13.01 -28.91 32.54
C GLN A 46 12.58 -27.51 32.12
N TRP A 47 13.43 -26.88 31.31
CA TRP A 47 13.10 -25.60 30.69
C TRP A 47 12.21 -25.82 29.47
N GLU A 48 11.12 -25.08 29.38
CA GLU A 48 10.27 -24.97 28.20
C GLU A 48 10.65 -23.72 27.43
N THR A 49 10.34 -23.68 26.13
CA THR A 49 10.57 -22.50 25.29
C THR A 49 9.25 -21.82 24.98
N GLY A 50 9.21 -20.49 25.10
CA GLY A 50 8.02 -19.71 24.79
C GLY A 50 8.36 -18.24 24.55
N TYR A 51 7.33 -17.44 24.39
CA TYR A 51 7.43 -16.03 24.02
C TYR A 51 6.84 -15.14 25.12
N VAL A 52 7.52 -14.03 25.41
CA VAL A 52 7.07 -13.04 26.40
C VAL A 52 5.82 -12.32 25.91
N ALA A 53 4.73 -12.46 26.65
CA ALA A 53 3.44 -11.83 26.40
C ALA A 53 3.20 -10.68 27.40
N THR A 54 2.84 -9.50 26.91
CA THR A 54 2.52 -8.31 27.70
C THR A 54 1.75 -7.28 26.86
N LEU A 55 0.94 -6.45 27.52
CA LEU A 55 0.29 -5.28 26.88
C LEU A 55 1.29 -4.18 26.52
N ASN A 56 2.35 -4.05 27.31
CA ASN A 56 3.42 -3.09 27.04
C ASN A 56 4.36 -3.59 25.93
N LEU A 57 5.17 -2.71 25.36
CA LEU A 57 6.20 -3.11 24.39
C LEU A 57 7.33 -3.91 25.05
N THR A 58 7.55 -3.71 26.35
CA THR A 58 8.57 -4.39 27.15
C THR A 58 8.00 -4.93 28.45
N ALA A 59 8.54 -6.04 28.92
CA ALA A 59 8.31 -6.63 30.24
C ALA A 59 9.55 -6.50 31.09
N GLU A 60 9.41 -6.05 32.32
CA GLU A 60 10.49 -6.04 33.31
C GLU A 60 10.68 -7.44 33.92
N TYR A 61 11.92 -7.79 34.23
CA TYR A 61 12.23 -8.99 35.00
C TYR A 61 13.22 -8.69 36.14
N TYR A 62 13.17 -9.49 37.19
CA TYR A 62 13.76 -9.24 38.52
C TYR A 62 14.55 -10.46 38.99
N ASP A 63 15.43 -10.23 39.98
CA ASP A 63 16.03 -11.33 40.76
C ASP A 63 15.02 -11.87 41.80
N GLU A 64 15.43 -12.87 42.59
CA GLU A 64 14.59 -13.51 43.61
C GLU A 64 14.24 -12.53 44.74
N GLU A 65 15.06 -11.54 44.99
CA GLU A 65 14.86 -10.49 46.00
C GLU A 65 13.96 -9.33 45.50
N GLY A 66 13.62 -9.33 44.21
CA GLY A 66 12.76 -8.32 43.59
C GLY A 66 13.50 -7.09 43.08
N ASN A 67 14.83 -7.15 42.91
CA ASN A 67 15.59 -6.08 42.27
C ASN A 67 15.51 -6.20 40.76
N PRO A 68 15.33 -5.10 40.00
CA PRO A 68 15.24 -5.16 38.56
C PRO A 68 16.56 -5.59 37.91
N LEU A 69 16.49 -6.57 37.05
CA LEU A 69 17.62 -7.09 36.25
C LEU A 69 17.65 -6.51 34.83
N GLY A 70 16.46 -6.21 34.28
CA GLY A 70 16.36 -5.69 32.90
C GLY A 70 14.95 -5.70 32.35
N THR A 71 14.87 -5.56 31.03
CA THR A 71 13.61 -5.60 30.28
C THR A 71 13.75 -6.55 29.09
N LEU A 72 12.66 -7.20 28.72
CA LEU A 72 12.53 -8.01 27.49
C LEU A 72 11.48 -7.38 26.59
N THR A 73 11.75 -7.30 25.31
CA THR A 73 10.74 -6.87 24.33
C THR A 73 9.64 -7.91 24.23
N ARG A 74 8.39 -7.48 24.06
CA ARG A 74 7.28 -8.37 23.77
C ARG A 74 7.62 -9.26 22.57
N GLY A 75 7.29 -10.56 22.67
CA GLY A 75 7.64 -11.54 21.64
C GLY A 75 9.06 -12.09 21.75
N THR A 76 9.90 -11.63 22.70
CA THR A 76 11.20 -12.25 22.93
C THR A 76 11.01 -13.70 23.30
N GLN A 77 11.69 -14.60 22.59
CA GLN A 77 11.74 -16.02 22.88
C GLN A 77 12.65 -16.26 24.07
N VAL A 78 12.17 -17.00 25.08
CA VAL A 78 12.92 -17.33 26.29
C VAL A 78 12.75 -18.80 26.65
N GLU A 79 13.72 -19.35 27.37
CA GLU A 79 13.55 -20.58 28.13
C GLU A 79 12.92 -20.23 29.47
N TYR A 80 11.89 -20.95 29.89
CA TYR A 80 11.13 -20.65 31.11
C TYR A 80 10.69 -21.89 31.86
N GLU A 81 10.39 -21.69 33.15
CA GLU A 81 9.73 -22.65 34.02
C GLU A 81 8.61 -21.95 34.80
N LYS A 82 7.42 -22.53 34.78
CA LYS A 82 6.32 -22.04 35.64
C LYS A 82 6.42 -22.67 37.01
N LEU A 83 6.68 -21.83 38.02
CA LEU A 83 6.81 -22.27 39.40
C LEU A 83 5.46 -22.63 40.00
N PRO A 84 5.44 -23.48 41.10
CA PRO A 84 4.20 -23.85 41.79
C PRO A 84 3.43 -22.67 42.39
N ASP A 85 4.10 -21.56 42.71
CA ASP A 85 3.50 -20.31 43.19
C ASP A 85 2.92 -19.43 42.06
N GLY A 86 3.09 -19.85 40.80
CA GLY A 86 2.57 -19.17 39.61
C GLY A 86 3.55 -18.19 38.95
N ARG A 87 4.69 -17.89 39.60
CA ARG A 87 5.72 -17.05 38.99
C ARG A 87 6.33 -17.71 37.72
N MET A 88 6.64 -16.88 36.76
CA MET A 88 7.39 -17.30 35.55
C MET A 88 8.87 -17.04 35.76
N GLN A 89 9.65 -18.10 35.90
CA GLN A 89 11.09 -18.05 35.95
C GLN A 89 11.63 -18.15 34.53
N ILE A 90 12.57 -17.30 34.16
CA ILE A 90 13.16 -17.24 32.81
C ILE A 90 14.67 -17.37 32.89
N LEU A 91 15.26 -17.96 31.86
CA LEU A 91 16.70 -18.01 31.67
C LEU A 91 17.12 -16.90 30.72
N THR A 92 18.05 -16.06 31.17
CA THR A 92 18.63 -14.97 30.40
C THR A 92 20.15 -15.11 30.35
N ASP A 93 20.83 -14.34 29.52
CA ASP A 93 22.31 -14.30 29.46
C ASP A 93 22.94 -13.93 30.82
N GLY A 94 22.20 -13.20 31.67
CA GLY A 94 22.59 -12.81 33.02
C GLY A 94 22.29 -13.85 34.10
N GLY A 95 21.65 -14.96 33.75
CA GLY A 95 21.21 -16.01 34.67
C GLY A 95 19.68 -16.06 34.80
N ILE A 96 19.22 -16.56 35.93
CA ILE A 96 17.79 -16.73 36.23
C ILE A 96 17.16 -15.40 36.62
N GLY A 97 16.03 -15.08 36.01
CA GLY A 97 15.18 -13.95 36.38
C GLY A 97 13.71 -14.35 36.50
N TYR A 98 12.88 -13.44 37.01
CA TYR A 98 11.45 -13.64 37.21
C TYR A 98 10.66 -12.55 36.50
N LEU A 99 9.71 -12.93 35.65
CA LEU A 99 8.81 -11.97 35.01
C LEU A 99 7.88 -11.33 36.04
N ARG A 100 7.52 -10.09 35.80
CA ARG A 100 6.54 -9.37 36.57
C ARG A 100 5.11 -9.90 36.31
N GLU A 101 4.16 -9.59 37.19
CA GLU A 101 2.76 -10.07 37.09
C GLU A 101 2.00 -9.58 35.86
N ASP A 102 2.46 -8.50 35.21
CA ASP A 102 1.88 -7.94 33.98
C ASP A 102 2.42 -8.57 32.69
N ALA A 103 3.28 -9.59 32.84
CA ALA A 103 3.84 -10.38 31.74
C ALA A 103 3.74 -11.89 32.03
N TYR A 104 3.59 -12.67 30.98
CA TYR A 104 3.54 -14.13 31.06
C TYR A 104 4.15 -14.76 29.77
N ILE A 105 4.21 -16.07 29.72
CA ILE A 105 4.79 -16.77 28.58
C ILE A 105 3.68 -17.50 27.81
N VAL A 106 3.74 -17.41 26.48
CA VAL A 106 2.85 -18.10 25.55
C VAL A 106 3.66 -18.96 24.58
N SER A 107 3.01 -19.93 23.97
CA SER A 107 3.64 -20.87 23.04
C SER A 107 3.79 -20.32 21.61
N GLN A 108 3.05 -19.28 21.26
CA GLN A 108 3.01 -18.71 19.89
C GLN A 108 3.14 -17.20 19.93
N VAL A 109 3.85 -16.64 18.94
CA VAL A 109 3.98 -15.18 18.75
C VAL A 109 2.60 -14.52 18.55
N ALA A 110 1.69 -15.20 17.88
CA ALA A 110 0.34 -14.68 17.65
C ALA A 110 -0.46 -14.36 18.93
N ASP A 111 -0.06 -14.89 20.08
CA ASP A 111 -0.75 -14.74 21.37
C ASP A 111 -0.01 -13.83 22.37
N VAL A 112 1.08 -13.17 21.96
CA VAL A 112 1.91 -12.33 22.85
C VAL A 112 1.25 -11.02 23.29
N ILE A 113 0.12 -10.68 22.67
CA ILE A 113 -0.67 -9.51 23.03
C ILE A 113 -1.90 -9.98 23.80
N PRO A 114 -1.97 -9.72 25.12
CA PRO A 114 -3.12 -10.08 25.93
C PRO A 114 -4.42 -9.48 25.43
N ALA A 115 -5.51 -10.19 25.63
CA ALA A 115 -6.84 -9.70 25.25
C ALA A 115 -7.18 -8.37 25.92
N HIS A 116 -7.57 -7.38 25.11
CA HIS A 116 -7.96 -6.05 25.57
C HIS A 116 -8.89 -5.35 24.59
N THR A 117 -9.61 -4.33 25.03
CA THR A 117 -10.51 -3.57 24.17
C THR A 117 -9.79 -2.41 23.51
N ARG A 118 -10.08 -2.19 22.23
CA ARG A 118 -9.72 -1.02 21.44
C ARG A 118 -10.95 -0.50 20.71
N TYR A 119 -10.85 0.70 20.14
CA TYR A 119 -11.96 1.36 19.45
C TYR A 119 -11.54 1.80 18.05
N VAL A 120 -12.38 1.53 17.05
CA VAL A 120 -12.12 1.84 15.65
C VAL A 120 -12.21 3.35 15.42
N ARG A 121 -11.11 3.99 15.02
CA ARG A 121 -11.09 5.44 14.74
C ARG A 121 -11.46 5.80 13.31
N THR A 122 -11.30 4.86 12.39
CA THR A 122 -11.65 5.02 10.98
C THR A 122 -12.30 3.75 10.49
N ALA A 123 -13.47 3.87 9.85
CA ALA A 123 -14.19 2.71 9.35
C ALA A 123 -13.40 2.02 8.22
N VAL A 124 -13.02 0.76 8.45
CA VAL A 124 -12.28 -0.09 7.52
C VAL A 124 -12.81 -1.52 7.53
N ASN A 125 -12.63 -2.24 6.43
CA ASN A 125 -12.91 -3.66 6.43
C ASN A 125 -11.86 -4.42 7.24
N LEU A 126 -12.29 -5.47 7.95
CA LEU A 126 -11.36 -6.46 8.49
C LEU A 126 -10.65 -7.18 7.35
N ARG A 127 -9.48 -7.74 7.64
CA ARG A 127 -8.69 -8.56 6.71
C ARG A 127 -8.60 -9.99 7.25
N ASP A 128 -8.31 -10.95 6.38
CA ASP A 128 -7.85 -12.27 6.80
C ASP A 128 -6.34 -12.23 7.13
N ILE A 129 -5.78 -13.38 7.48
CA ILE A 129 -4.35 -13.50 7.84
C ILE A 129 -3.42 -13.18 6.66
N ASP A 130 -3.88 -13.39 5.42
CA ASP A 130 -3.13 -13.14 4.20
C ASP A 130 -3.30 -11.68 3.70
N GLY A 131 -4.03 -10.84 4.46
CA GLY A 131 -4.26 -9.44 4.14
C GLY A 131 -5.46 -9.16 3.24
N ASN A 132 -6.19 -10.19 2.80
CA ASN A 132 -7.36 -10.03 1.93
C ASN A 132 -8.53 -9.39 2.66
N LEU A 133 -9.33 -8.61 1.94
CA LEU A 133 -10.48 -7.91 2.51
C LEU A 133 -11.62 -8.87 2.85
N LEU A 134 -12.10 -8.81 4.08
CA LEU A 134 -13.32 -9.45 4.50
C LEU A 134 -14.53 -8.53 4.25
N VAL A 135 -15.71 -9.11 4.12
CA VAL A 135 -16.97 -8.35 3.97
C VAL A 135 -17.32 -7.54 5.23
N THR A 136 -16.75 -7.91 6.38
CA THR A 136 -17.02 -7.25 7.66
C THR A 136 -16.40 -5.86 7.70
N LEU A 137 -17.24 -4.83 7.74
CA LEU A 137 -16.84 -3.44 7.98
C LEU A 137 -16.87 -3.17 9.49
N ALA A 138 -15.76 -2.67 10.02
CA ALA A 138 -15.70 -2.13 11.37
C ALA A 138 -15.95 -0.62 11.31
N ASP A 139 -17.05 -0.16 11.90
CA ASP A 139 -17.46 1.24 11.87
C ASP A 139 -16.67 2.08 12.86
N LYS A 140 -16.54 3.39 12.58
CA LYS A 140 -15.91 4.34 13.49
C LYS A 140 -16.63 4.34 14.84
N GLY A 141 -15.86 4.25 15.93
CA GLY A 141 -16.35 4.16 17.31
C GLY A 141 -16.70 2.74 17.76
N ALA A 142 -16.70 1.75 16.85
CA ALA A 142 -16.96 0.37 17.25
C ALA A 142 -15.88 -0.15 18.21
N ALA A 143 -16.32 -0.83 19.29
CA ALA A 143 -15.41 -1.55 20.17
C ALA A 143 -15.02 -2.88 19.53
N VAL A 144 -13.74 -3.20 19.54
CA VAL A 144 -13.17 -4.49 19.15
C VAL A 144 -12.37 -5.08 20.30
N THR A 145 -12.38 -6.40 20.45
CA THR A 145 -11.47 -7.09 21.35
C THR A 145 -10.24 -7.50 20.56
N VAL A 146 -9.08 -6.92 20.87
CA VAL A 146 -7.80 -7.44 20.39
C VAL A 146 -7.56 -8.76 21.09
N THR A 147 -7.24 -9.82 20.36
CA THR A 147 -7.02 -11.18 20.88
C THR A 147 -5.61 -11.69 20.60
N GLY A 148 -4.76 -10.88 19.94
CA GLY A 148 -3.41 -11.22 19.55
C GLY A 148 -2.95 -10.41 18.34
N CYS A 149 -2.05 -10.99 17.56
CA CYS A 149 -1.53 -10.41 16.31
C CYS A 149 -1.32 -11.49 15.25
N ASP A 150 -1.00 -11.05 14.03
CA ASP A 150 -0.47 -11.93 12.97
C ASP A 150 1.03 -12.18 13.18
N ASP A 151 1.81 -11.10 13.32
CA ASP A 151 3.24 -11.09 13.55
C ASP A 151 3.67 -9.83 14.31
N LEU A 152 4.93 -9.74 14.70
CA LEU A 152 5.54 -8.57 15.34
C LEU A 152 6.62 -7.96 14.45
N ARG A 153 6.70 -6.62 14.49
CA ARG A 153 7.86 -5.88 14.00
C ARG A 153 9.04 -6.03 14.96
N GLU A 154 10.23 -5.68 14.50
CA GLU A 154 11.47 -5.77 15.30
C GLU A 154 11.40 -5.03 16.66
N ASP A 155 10.61 -3.98 16.75
CA ASP A 155 10.39 -3.20 17.97
C ASP A 155 9.35 -3.80 18.92
N GLY A 156 8.77 -4.97 18.58
CA GLY A 156 7.72 -5.64 19.35
C GLY A 156 6.31 -5.08 19.12
N THR A 157 6.12 -4.14 18.21
CA THR A 157 4.78 -3.70 17.80
C THR A 157 4.12 -4.75 16.90
N ALA A 158 2.79 -4.87 16.97
CA ALA A 158 2.06 -5.75 16.06
C ALA A 158 2.13 -5.24 14.62
N HIS A 159 2.29 -6.16 13.67
CA HIS A 159 2.08 -5.85 12.26
C HIS A 159 0.58 -5.61 12.02
N MET A 160 -0.29 -6.59 12.27
CA MET A 160 -1.74 -6.42 12.40
C MET A 160 -2.22 -6.99 13.74
N TYR A 161 -3.20 -6.34 14.35
CA TYR A 161 -3.92 -6.94 15.48
C TYR A 161 -4.92 -7.98 14.98
N ARG A 162 -4.93 -9.15 15.61
CA ARG A 162 -6.06 -10.08 15.54
C ARG A 162 -7.17 -9.53 16.42
N VAL A 163 -8.35 -9.31 15.84
CA VAL A 163 -9.49 -8.68 16.51
C VAL A 163 -10.77 -9.50 16.40
N ASP A 164 -11.60 -9.41 17.42
CA ASP A 164 -13.00 -9.87 17.40
C ASP A 164 -13.93 -8.66 17.44
N LEU A 165 -14.76 -8.52 16.42
CA LEU A 165 -15.83 -7.54 16.31
C LEU A 165 -17.19 -8.24 16.50
N GLY A 166 -17.58 -8.44 17.76
CA GLY A 166 -18.89 -9.03 18.09
C GLY A 166 -19.10 -10.45 17.54
N GLY A 167 -18.08 -11.30 17.64
CA GLY A 167 -18.07 -12.68 17.16
C GLY A 167 -17.63 -12.83 15.68
N ARG A 168 -17.08 -11.79 15.08
CA ARG A 168 -16.48 -11.82 13.74
C ARG A 168 -15.00 -11.54 13.88
N GLU A 169 -14.21 -12.57 13.67
CA GLU A 169 -12.75 -12.48 13.75
C GLU A 169 -12.14 -11.94 12.45
N GLY A 170 -11.00 -11.27 12.58
CA GLY A 170 -10.21 -10.78 11.47
C GLY A 170 -8.98 -10.01 11.96
N TYR A 171 -8.32 -9.32 11.04
CA TYR A 171 -7.10 -8.55 11.31
C TYR A 171 -7.32 -7.09 10.94
N MET A 172 -6.62 -6.21 11.67
CA MET A 172 -6.69 -4.76 11.48
C MET A 172 -5.35 -4.12 11.80
N MET A 173 -4.93 -3.15 10.98
CA MET A 173 -3.72 -2.38 11.25
C MET A 173 -3.85 -1.58 12.56
N PRO A 174 -2.78 -1.54 13.40
CA PRO A 174 -2.82 -0.86 14.70
C PRO A 174 -3.25 0.60 14.65
N TRP A 175 -2.86 1.33 13.60
CA TRP A 175 -3.19 2.76 13.45
C TRP A 175 -4.66 3.07 13.17
N TYR A 176 -5.50 2.08 12.92
CA TYR A 176 -6.97 2.24 12.83
C TYR A 176 -7.66 2.13 14.18
N LEU A 177 -6.91 1.88 15.26
CA LEU A 177 -7.45 1.66 16.59
C LEU A 177 -6.99 2.73 17.58
N ALA A 178 -7.90 3.15 18.45
CA ALA A 178 -7.65 4.05 19.57
C ALA A 178 -7.82 3.31 20.91
N GLU A 179 -7.26 3.87 21.98
CA GLU A 179 -7.35 3.29 23.31
C GLU A 179 -8.71 3.52 23.97
N SER A 180 -9.38 4.61 23.61
CA SER A 180 -10.71 4.95 24.14
C SER A 180 -11.70 5.25 23.03
N GLU A 181 -12.99 5.07 23.32
CA GLU A 181 -14.08 5.46 22.42
C GLU A 181 -14.05 6.97 22.15
N ALA A 182 -13.74 7.76 23.16
CA ALA A 182 -13.66 9.22 23.02
C ALA A 182 -12.59 9.63 22.02
N ASP A 183 -11.41 8.99 22.04
CA ASP A 183 -10.34 9.24 21.09
C ASP A 183 -10.70 8.73 19.68
N ALA A 184 -11.38 7.59 19.59
CA ALA A 184 -11.80 7.03 18.32
C ALA A 184 -12.81 7.91 17.59
N VAL A 185 -13.78 8.51 18.31
CA VAL A 185 -14.80 9.37 17.71
C VAL A 185 -14.37 10.82 17.57
N ALA A 186 -13.36 11.25 18.32
CA ALA A 186 -12.74 12.54 18.15
C ALA A 186 -12.13 12.64 16.75
N ASN A 187 -12.10 13.84 16.21
CA ASN A 187 -11.35 14.08 14.99
C ASN A 187 -9.96 14.57 15.36
N TYR A 188 -8.99 14.24 14.53
CA TYR A 188 -7.57 14.47 14.79
C TYR A 188 -7.26 15.87 15.34
N ASP A 189 -7.78 16.90 14.71
CA ASP A 189 -7.64 18.28 15.13
C ASP A 189 -8.99 18.98 14.95
N SER A 190 -9.58 19.43 16.04
CA SER A 190 -10.90 20.08 16.00
C SER A 190 -10.94 21.34 15.13
N GLY A 191 -9.82 22.08 15.03
CA GLY A 191 -9.70 23.27 14.19
C GLY A 191 -9.63 22.91 12.71
N SER A 192 -8.74 22.01 12.31
CA SER A 192 -8.62 21.51 10.94
C SER A 192 -9.87 20.76 10.52
N TYR A 193 -10.42 19.93 11.38
CA TYR A 193 -11.65 19.20 11.11
C TYR A 193 -12.84 20.11 10.85
N ALA A 194 -12.97 21.24 11.55
CA ALA A 194 -14.07 22.19 11.35
C ALA A 194 -14.12 22.71 9.91
N VAL A 195 -12.97 22.87 9.27
CA VAL A 195 -12.87 23.24 7.85
C VAL A 195 -13.50 22.17 6.96
N HIS A 196 -13.18 20.91 7.20
CA HIS A 196 -13.69 19.77 6.41
C HIS A 196 -15.16 19.50 6.72
N ALA A 197 -15.56 19.53 7.99
CA ALA A 197 -16.95 19.29 8.42
C ALA A 197 -17.96 20.24 7.76
N GLY A 198 -17.55 21.48 7.48
CA GLY A 198 -18.38 22.47 6.80
C GLY A 198 -18.46 22.31 5.27
N ARG A 199 -17.69 21.39 4.67
CA ARG A 199 -17.66 21.19 3.22
C ARG A 199 -18.63 20.11 2.80
N GLY A 200 -19.63 20.53 2.03
CA GLY A 200 -20.60 19.65 1.43
C GLY A 200 -20.06 18.91 0.22
N ASP A 201 -20.93 18.10 -0.32
CA ASP A 201 -20.71 17.45 -1.60
C ASP A 201 -21.18 18.31 -2.76
N ARG A 202 -20.73 17.95 -3.94
CA ARG A 202 -21.29 18.43 -5.19
C ARG A 202 -21.82 17.24 -5.98
N TYR A 203 -23.10 17.26 -6.26
CA TYR A 203 -23.77 16.26 -7.12
C TYR A 203 -23.63 14.80 -6.64
N GLY A 204 -23.73 14.54 -5.33
CA GLY A 204 -23.81 13.19 -4.78
C GLY A 204 -22.46 12.52 -4.48
N GLY A 205 -21.37 13.29 -4.43
CA GLY A 205 -20.04 12.73 -4.05
C GLY A 205 -19.91 12.37 -2.56
N GLY A 206 -20.76 12.95 -1.72
CA GLY A 206 -20.71 12.84 -0.26
C GLY A 206 -20.02 14.02 0.41
N GLY A 207 -20.34 14.26 1.68
CA GLY A 207 -19.72 15.33 2.46
C GLY A 207 -18.33 14.96 2.97
N ALA A 208 -17.51 15.96 3.27
CA ALA A 208 -16.16 15.75 3.76
C ALA A 208 -16.09 15.42 5.27
N ALA A 209 -17.18 15.56 6.02
CA ALA A 209 -17.21 15.40 7.48
C ALA A 209 -16.85 14.00 7.98
N ASN A 210 -17.13 12.97 7.19
CA ASN A 210 -16.97 11.56 7.60
C ASN A 210 -15.74 10.88 6.95
N LEU A 211 -14.78 11.66 6.45
CA LEU A 211 -13.52 11.17 5.91
C LEU A 211 -12.45 11.13 7.00
N ASP A 212 -11.38 10.39 6.77
CA ASP A 212 -10.25 10.30 7.68
C ASP A 212 -9.26 11.43 7.43
N TYR A 213 -8.86 12.12 8.50
CA TYR A 213 -7.86 13.19 8.48
C TYR A 213 -6.75 12.99 9.51
N TYR A 214 -6.67 11.81 10.14
CA TYR A 214 -5.57 11.50 11.05
C TYR A 214 -4.25 11.50 10.30
N PRO A 215 -3.19 12.08 10.89
CA PRO A 215 -1.86 12.03 10.29
C PRO A 215 -1.45 10.60 10.01
N ARG A 216 -0.83 10.40 8.84
CA ARG A 216 -0.21 9.14 8.47
C ARG A 216 1.29 9.30 8.44
N GLU A 217 2.00 8.32 8.94
CA GLU A 217 3.44 8.28 8.77
C GLU A 217 3.75 8.13 7.28
N LYS A 218 4.50 9.11 6.75
CA LYS A 218 5.03 9.12 5.39
C LYS A 218 6.52 9.35 5.53
N GLY A 219 7.25 8.27 5.53
CA GLY A 219 8.70 8.30 5.65
C GLY A 219 9.39 7.87 4.36
N PRO A 220 10.70 8.04 4.29
CA PRO A 220 11.45 7.43 3.21
C PRO A 220 11.32 5.91 3.31
N ILE A 221 11.03 5.27 2.21
CA ILE A 221 11.03 3.81 2.10
C ILE A 221 12.47 3.35 1.93
N ALA A 222 12.91 2.42 2.78
CA ALA A 222 14.28 1.93 2.75
C ALA A 222 14.63 1.32 1.37
N GLY A 223 15.71 1.83 0.77
CA GLY A 223 16.15 1.37 -0.55
C GLY A 223 15.36 1.92 -1.74
N ASN A 224 14.36 2.78 -1.50
CA ASN A 224 13.54 3.39 -2.55
C ASN A 224 13.46 4.91 -2.31
N ILE A 225 14.12 5.68 -3.15
CA ILE A 225 14.21 7.14 -2.99
C ILE A 225 13.31 7.82 -4.02
N MET A 226 12.25 8.46 -3.53
CA MET A 226 11.40 9.30 -4.35
C MET A 226 12.13 10.61 -4.67
N PRO A 227 12.25 11.03 -5.96
CA PRO A 227 12.81 12.32 -6.30
C PRO A 227 12.00 13.49 -5.70
N GLU A 228 12.69 14.50 -5.14
CA GLU A 228 12.03 15.70 -4.63
C GLU A 228 11.25 16.43 -5.72
N GLU A 229 11.83 16.53 -6.92
CA GLU A 229 11.18 17.00 -8.13
C GLU A 229 11.17 15.87 -9.18
N CYS A 230 10.01 15.28 -9.40
CA CYS A 230 9.82 14.18 -10.33
C CYS A 230 9.33 14.70 -11.70
N ARG A 231 10.20 14.69 -12.70
CA ARG A 231 9.93 15.17 -14.07
C ARG A 231 9.80 13.98 -14.98
N THR A 232 8.56 13.63 -15.37
CA THR A 232 8.28 12.34 -16.00
C THR A 232 7.87 12.43 -17.46
N LEU A 233 8.24 11.40 -18.22
CA LEU A 233 7.57 11.04 -19.48
C LEU A 233 6.55 9.92 -19.21
N TYR A 234 5.35 10.07 -19.76
CA TYR A 234 4.39 8.97 -19.82
C TYR A 234 4.68 8.08 -21.03
N VAL A 235 4.71 6.76 -20.80
CA VAL A 235 4.94 5.74 -21.82
C VAL A 235 3.84 4.69 -21.74
N ALA A 236 3.00 4.63 -22.76
CA ALA A 236 2.00 3.57 -22.88
C ALA A 236 2.67 2.20 -23.05
N ALA A 237 2.13 1.14 -22.43
CA ALA A 237 2.73 -0.19 -22.44
C ALA A 237 3.04 -0.74 -23.84
N TRP A 238 2.18 -0.44 -24.82
CA TRP A 238 2.37 -0.86 -26.21
C TRP A 238 3.52 -0.15 -26.95
N ARG A 239 4.13 0.88 -26.33
CA ARG A 239 5.30 1.61 -26.84
C ARG A 239 6.62 1.17 -26.19
N LEU A 240 6.63 0.21 -25.29
CA LEU A 240 7.84 -0.20 -24.57
C LEU A 240 8.93 -0.79 -25.48
N ASN A 241 8.57 -1.27 -26.68
CA ASN A 241 9.55 -1.66 -27.68
C ASN A 241 10.40 -0.47 -28.19
N GLU A 242 9.98 0.78 -27.94
CA GLU A 242 10.69 2.01 -28.29
C GLU A 242 11.47 2.62 -27.10
N VAL A 243 11.69 1.88 -26.01
CA VAL A 243 12.28 2.37 -24.75
C VAL A 243 13.59 3.14 -24.95
N ASP A 244 14.41 2.75 -25.93
CA ASP A 244 15.66 3.45 -26.27
C ASP A 244 15.45 4.88 -26.77
N ALA A 245 14.36 5.13 -27.48
CA ALA A 245 14.02 6.47 -27.92
C ALA A 245 13.63 7.37 -26.75
N TYR A 246 12.90 6.84 -25.77
CA TYR A 246 12.53 7.58 -24.55
C TYR A 246 13.74 7.84 -23.66
N LEU A 247 14.63 6.86 -23.49
CA LEU A 247 15.91 7.06 -22.78
C LEU A 247 16.72 8.17 -23.43
N LYS A 248 16.85 8.17 -24.77
CA LYS A 248 17.57 9.23 -25.47
C LYS A 248 16.97 10.63 -25.22
N ILE A 249 15.65 10.74 -25.08
CA ILE A 249 14.99 12.01 -24.74
C ILE A 249 15.34 12.40 -23.31
N ALA A 250 15.24 11.49 -22.38
CA ALA A 250 15.54 11.74 -20.96
C ALA A 250 17.01 12.11 -20.74
N ASP A 251 17.95 11.35 -21.33
CA ASP A 251 19.40 11.60 -21.25
C ASP A 251 19.82 12.99 -21.77
N ASN A 252 19.00 13.59 -22.63
CA ASN A 252 19.29 14.90 -23.24
C ASN A 252 18.34 16.02 -22.72
N SER A 253 17.63 15.79 -21.65
CA SER A 253 16.72 16.76 -21.03
C SER A 253 16.68 16.58 -19.50
N GLY A 254 15.94 17.44 -18.81
CA GLY A 254 15.78 17.36 -17.36
C GLY A 254 14.79 16.27 -16.90
N ILE A 255 14.38 15.32 -17.74
CA ILE A 255 13.54 14.20 -17.33
C ILE A 255 14.34 13.24 -16.45
N ASN A 256 13.79 12.85 -15.30
CA ASN A 256 14.41 11.95 -14.33
C ASN A 256 13.52 10.76 -13.94
N ALA A 257 12.34 10.63 -14.57
CA ALA A 257 11.41 9.56 -14.25
C ALA A 257 10.52 9.18 -15.43
N PHE A 258 9.86 8.02 -15.32
CA PHE A 258 8.90 7.51 -16.29
C PHE A 258 7.63 7.04 -15.59
N VAL A 259 6.47 7.32 -16.20
CA VAL A 259 5.20 6.65 -15.87
C VAL A 259 4.92 5.64 -16.98
N VAL A 260 4.73 4.37 -16.60
CA VAL A 260 4.45 3.28 -17.54
C VAL A 260 3.15 2.60 -17.16
N ASP A 261 2.27 2.37 -18.13
CA ASP A 261 1.01 1.68 -17.88
C ASP A 261 1.23 0.22 -17.48
N ILE A 262 0.75 -0.16 -16.32
CA ILE A 262 0.45 -1.55 -15.96
C ILE A 262 -0.87 -1.93 -16.61
N THR A 263 -1.91 -1.06 -16.49
CA THR A 263 -3.16 -1.20 -17.23
C THR A 263 -3.62 0.12 -17.82
N ASP A 264 -4.29 0.05 -19.00
CA ASP A 264 -5.04 1.16 -19.55
C ASP A 264 -6.42 0.68 -20.04
N GLY A 265 -7.51 1.30 -19.49
CA GLY A 265 -8.90 0.89 -19.77
C GLY A 265 -9.23 -0.58 -19.43
N GLY A 266 -8.47 -1.19 -18.52
CA GLY A 266 -8.59 -2.60 -18.12
C GLY A 266 -7.80 -3.58 -18.98
N ALA A 267 -7.14 -3.13 -20.06
CA ALA A 267 -6.16 -3.95 -20.77
C ALA A 267 -4.83 -3.91 -20.03
N VAL A 268 -4.22 -5.07 -19.78
CA VAL A 268 -2.93 -5.17 -19.09
C VAL A 268 -1.75 -5.03 -20.07
N GLY A 269 -0.67 -4.42 -19.59
CA GLY A 269 0.52 -4.18 -20.42
C GLY A 269 1.36 -5.43 -20.70
N TYR A 270 1.24 -6.47 -19.87
CA TYR A 270 1.99 -7.72 -19.94
C TYR A 270 1.12 -8.93 -19.61
N ALA A 271 1.59 -10.14 -19.91
CA ALA A 271 0.88 -11.39 -19.62
C ALA A 271 0.85 -11.66 -18.09
N SER A 272 -0.10 -11.05 -17.40
CA SER A 272 -0.27 -11.10 -15.93
C SER A 272 -1.06 -12.33 -15.50
N ASP A 273 -0.56 -13.07 -14.51
CA ASP A 273 -1.25 -14.21 -13.91
C ASP A 273 -2.41 -13.73 -13.01
N VAL A 274 -2.22 -12.65 -12.25
CA VAL A 274 -3.26 -12.02 -11.44
C VAL A 274 -4.40 -11.53 -12.32
N MET A 275 -4.08 -10.79 -13.39
CA MET A 275 -5.11 -10.36 -14.34
C MET A 275 -5.85 -11.56 -14.93
N ASN A 276 -5.14 -12.62 -15.29
CA ASN A 276 -5.77 -13.82 -15.86
C ASN A 276 -6.69 -14.52 -14.86
N ALA A 277 -6.39 -14.48 -13.57
CA ALA A 277 -7.26 -15.04 -12.52
C ALA A 277 -8.54 -14.23 -12.31
N TYR A 278 -8.43 -12.89 -12.31
CA TYR A 278 -9.56 -11.99 -12.06
C TYR A 278 -10.30 -11.56 -13.34
N CYS A 279 -9.60 -11.37 -14.43
CA CYS A 279 -10.13 -10.77 -15.66
C CYS A 279 -9.46 -11.39 -16.91
N PRO A 280 -9.83 -12.63 -17.29
CA PRO A 280 -9.22 -13.31 -18.45
C PRO A 280 -9.31 -12.52 -19.77
N SER A 281 -10.39 -11.76 -19.96
CA SER A 281 -10.56 -10.89 -21.14
C SER A 281 -9.52 -9.75 -21.19
N GLY A 282 -9.17 -9.17 -20.05
CA GLY A 282 -8.14 -8.15 -19.92
C GLY A 282 -6.74 -8.75 -20.13
N ALA A 283 -6.48 -9.92 -19.55
CA ALA A 283 -5.23 -10.65 -19.73
C ALA A 283 -5.00 -11.04 -21.20
N ALA A 284 -6.04 -11.47 -21.90
CA ALA A 284 -5.98 -11.79 -23.33
C ALA A 284 -5.65 -10.58 -24.23
N ALA A 285 -5.80 -9.36 -23.72
CA ALA A 285 -5.46 -8.12 -24.42
C ALA A 285 -4.00 -7.68 -24.17
N ALA A 286 -3.20 -8.45 -23.42
CA ALA A 286 -1.80 -8.14 -23.13
C ALA A 286 -0.99 -7.97 -24.41
N GLY A 287 -0.25 -6.86 -24.49
CA GLY A 287 0.57 -6.52 -25.65
C GLY A 287 2.02 -7.02 -25.58
N ASN A 288 2.50 -7.35 -24.37
CA ASN A 288 3.88 -7.79 -24.15
C ASN A 288 3.90 -9.11 -23.35
N THR A 289 4.99 -9.87 -23.50
CA THR A 289 5.32 -10.92 -22.55
C THR A 289 5.79 -10.30 -21.23
N VAL A 290 5.81 -11.09 -20.14
CA VAL A 290 6.39 -10.66 -18.86
C VAL A 290 7.86 -10.28 -19.03
N GLU A 291 8.62 -11.08 -19.81
CA GLU A 291 10.04 -10.90 -20.05
C GLU A 291 10.33 -9.60 -20.81
N ASP A 292 9.59 -9.31 -21.89
CA ASP A 292 9.80 -8.10 -22.71
C ASP A 292 9.44 -6.85 -21.91
N TYR A 293 8.32 -6.88 -21.18
CA TYR A 293 7.90 -5.76 -20.34
C TYR A 293 8.91 -5.51 -19.20
N ARG A 294 9.31 -6.59 -18.49
CA ARG A 294 10.32 -6.51 -17.43
C ARG A 294 11.66 -5.97 -17.96
N ALA A 295 12.11 -6.45 -19.11
CA ALA A 295 13.37 -5.99 -19.71
C ALA A 295 13.33 -4.49 -20.03
N ALA A 296 12.21 -3.97 -20.51
CA ALA A 296 12.04 -2.54 -20.76
C ALA A 296 12.06 -1.72 -19.46
N ILE A 297 11.32 -2.15 -18.43
CA ILE A 297 11.32 -1.48 -17.10
C ILE A 297 12.72 -1.53 -16.48
N GLN A 298 13.39 -2.70 -16.51
CA GLN A 298 14.74 -2.84 -15.96
C GLN A 298 15.74 -1.92 -16.67
N LYS A 299 15.60 -1.75 -17.98
CA LYS A 299 16.46 -0.85 -18.76
C LYS A 299 16.32 0.61 -18.33
N LEU A 300 15.10 1.08 -18.01
CA LEU A 300 14.87 2.40 -17.44
C LEU A 300 15.54 2.54 -16.07
N LYS A 301 15.41 1.52 -15.22
CA LYS A 301 16.01 1.49 -13.87
C LYS A 301 17.52 1.43 -13.91
N ASP A 302 18.12 0.61 -14.78
CA ASP A 302 19.58 0.48 -14.93
C ASP A 302 20.20 1.79 -15.44
N ALA A 303 19.44 2.61 -16.15
CA ALA A 303 19.82 3.95 -16.55
C ALA A 303 19.65 5.00 -15.42
N GLY A 304 19.20 4.59 -14.23
CA GLY A 304 19.07 5.45 -13.05
C GLY A 304 17.75 6.22 -12.94
N TYR A 305 16.76 5.91 -13.76
CA TYR A 305 15.47 6.62 -13.74
C TYR A 305 14.51 6.04 -12.71
N TYR A 306 13.74 6.91 -12.07
CA TYR A 306 12.62 6.55 -11.22
C TYR A 306 11.46 6.07 -12.10
N VAL A 307 10.86 4.90 -11.80
CA VAL A 307 9.81 4.31 -12.65
C VAL A 307 8.54 4.10 -11.85
N ILE A 308 7.46 4.69 -12.34
CA ILE A 308 6.11 4.67 -11.77
C ILE A 308 5.25 3.73 -12.62
N GLY A 309 4.59 2.77 -11.98
CA GLY A 309 3.61 1.89 -12.64
C GLY A 309 2.20 2.47 -12.50
N ARG A 310 1.51 2.76 -13.61
CA ARG A 310 0.16 3.34 -13.61
C ARG A 310 -0.90 2.27 -13.84
N ILE A 311 -1.95 2.28 -13.00
CA ILE A 311 -3.11 1.39 -13.09
C ILE A 311 -4.38 2.23 -13.26
N THR A 312 -5.15 1.95 -14.32
CA THR A 312 -6.54 2.43 -14.40
C THR A 312 -7.40 1.61 -13.43
N THR A 313 -7.91 2.28 -12.37
CA THR A 313 -8.47 1.58 -11.21
C THR A 313 -9.92 1.12 -11.46
N PHE A 314 -10.85 2.07 -11.60
CA PHE A 314 -12.28 1.75 -11.71
C PHE A 314 -12.85 1.96 -13.11
N ASN A 315 -12.05 2.32 -14.11
CA ASN A 315 -12.44 2.26 -15.50
C ASN A 315 -11.93 0.93 -16.09
N ASP A 316 -12.78 -0.08 -16.16
CA ASP A 316 -12.38 -1.41 -16.56
C ASP A 316 -13.52 -2.16 -17.28
N THR A 317 -13.64 -1.91 -18.57
CA THR A 317 -14.62 -2.56 -19.43
C THR A 317 -14.38 -4.07 -19.57
N TYR A 318 -13.12 -4.54 -19.50
CA TYR A 318 -12.80 -5.97 -19.60
C TYR A 318 -13.27 -6.73 -18.35
N PHE A 319 -13.05 -6.16 -17.16
CA PHE A 319 -13.50 -6.76 -15.92
C PHE A 319 -15.04 -6.88 -15.88
N VAL A 320 -15.76 -5.84 -16.30
CA VAL A 320 -17.23 -5.87 -16.39
C VAL A 320 -17.72 -6.90 -17.40
N LYS A 321 -16.99 -7.13 -18.48
CA LYS A 321 -17.32 -8.17 -19.47
C LYS A 321 -17.26 -9.57 -18.87
N ASP A 322 -16.27 -9.83 -18.04
CA ASP A 322 -16.08 -11.12 -17.39
C ASP A 322 -16.95 -11.25 -16.12
N HIS A 323 -17.25 -10.13 -15.45
CA HIS A 323 -17.98 -10.03 -14.19
C HIS A 323 -19.08 -8.96 -14.24
N PRO A 324 -20.14 -9.14 -15.02
CA PRO A 324 -21.24 -8.17 -15.12
C PRO A 324 -21.97 -7.95 -13.79
N GLU A 325 -21.88 -8.89 -12.84
CA GLU A 325 -22.44 -8.79 -11.49
C GLU A 325 -21.76 -7.72 -10.62
N TYR A 326 -20.56 -7.28 -10.98
CA TYR A 326 -19.84 -6.21 -10.28
C TYR A 326 -19.94 -4.85 -10.98
N ALA A 327 -20.69 -4.77 -12.06
CA ALA A 327 -20.86 -3.54 -12.82
C ALA A 327 -21.71 -2.50 -12.07
N ILE A 328 -21.56 -1.24 -12.44
CA ILE A 328 -22.58 -0.21 -12.21
C ILE A 328 -23.71 -0.50 -13.19
N THR A 329 -24.96 -0.62 -12.70
CA THR A 329 -26.09 -1.08 -13.49
C THR A 329 -27.24 -0.08 -13.56
N ASP A 330 -28.19 -0.36 -14.43
CA ASP A 330 -29.55 0.18 -14.33
C ASP A 330 -30.34 -0.54 -13.20
N PRO A 331 -31.54 -0.05 -12.83
CA PRO A 331 -32.37 -0.72 -11.82
C PRO A 331 -32.83 -2.14 -12.18
N GLU A 332 -32.76 -2.51 -13.43
CA GLU A 332 -33.09 -3.85 -13.94
C GLU A 332 -31.87 -4.80 -13.87
N GLY A 333 -30.70 -4.29 -13.45
CA GLY A 333 -29.45 -5.07 -13.28
C GLY A 333 -28.61 -5.19 -14.55
N ASN A 334 -28.87 -4.42 -15.60
CA ASN A 334 -28.03 -4.42 -16.79
C ASN A 334 -26.87 -3.45 -16.63
N PRO A 335 -25.62 -3.85 -16.99
CA PRO A 335 -24.48 -2.95 -16.96
C PRO A 335 -24.71 -1.67 -17.76
N LEU A 336 -24.46 -0.52 -17.12
CA LEU A 336 -24.58 0.79 -17.77
C LEU A 336 -23.30 1.18 -18.48
N LYS A 337 -23.45 1.65 -19.73
CA LYS A 337 -22.36 2.27 -20.47
C LYS A 337 -22.28 3.76 -20.11
N LEU A 338 -21.23 4.14 -19.39
CA LEU A 338 -21.01 5.48 -18.88
C LEU A 338 -19.81 6.11 -19.60
N ASN A 339 -20.03 7.22 -20.31
CA ASN A 339 -19.01 7.85 -21.16
C ASN A 339 -18.36 6.92 -22.20
N GLY A 340 -19.12 5.95 -22.71
CA GLY A 340 -18.61 5.01 -23.71
C GLY A 340 -18.00 3.73 -23.14
N GLU A 341 -17.79 3.63 -21.81
CA GLU A 341 -17.12 2.52 -21.12
C GLU A 341 -18.02 1.88 -20.06
N TYR A 342 -17.73 0.65 -19.71
CA TYR A 342 -18.34 -0.02 -18.56
C TYR A 342 -17.41 0.07 -17.34
N TRP A 343 -18.01 0.21 -16.17
CA TRP A 343 -17.29 0.42 -14.93
C TRP A 343 -17.73 -0.60 -13.89
N PRO A 344 -16.83 -1.34 -13.27
CA PRO A 344 -17.13 -2.02 -12.02
C PRO A 344 -17.41 -0.97 -10.94
N THR A 345 -18.27 -1.32 -10.00
CA THR A 345 -18.59 -0.38 -8.92
C THR A 345 -17.42 -0.19 -7.96
N PRO A 346 -16.99 1.05 -7.68
CA PRO A 346 -15.96 1.33 -6.69
C PRO A 346 -16.35 0.97 -5.24
N PHE A 347 -17.59 0.59 -4.99
CA PHE A 347 -18.02 0.06 -3.69
C PHE A 347 -17.68 -1.42 -3.47
N ASN A 348 -17.26 -2.14 -4.50
CA ASN A 348 -17.02 -3.58 -4.42
C ASN A 348 -15.60 -3.90 -3.95
N ARG A 349 -15.47 -4.72 -2.89
CA ARG A 349 -14.18 -5.07 -2.28
C ARG A 349 -13.38 -6.10 -3.10
N THR A 350 -14.05 -6.93 -3.90
CA THR A 350 -13.36 -7.82 -4.85
C THR A 350 -12.62 -7.02 -5.93
N VAL A 351 -13.21 -5.91 -6.39
CA VAL A 351 -12.54 -4.99 -7.33
C VAL A 351 -11.31 -4.34 -6.67
N TRP A 352 -11.41 -3.96 -5.39
CA TRP A 352 -10.26 -3.42 -4.65
C TRP A 352 -9.13 -4.43 -4.55
N GLN A 353 -9.47 -5.66 -4.12
CA GLN A 353 -8.50 -6.75 -4.00
C GLN A 353 -7.80 -6.99 -5.33
N TYR A 354 -8.56 -7.16 -6.41
CA TYR A 354 -8.01 -7.35 -7.76
C TYR A 354 -7.01 -6.26 -8.14
N LYS A 355 -7.34 -4.98 -7.93
CA LYS A 355 -6.45 -3.88 -8.32
C LYS A 355 -5.18 -3.82 -7.47
N VAL A 356 -5.26 -4.17 -6.20
CA VAL A 356 -4.10 -4.21 -5.30
C VAL A 356 -3.25 -5.45 -5.56
N ASP A 357 -3.85 -6.62 -5.77
CA ASP A 357 -3.10 -7.83 -6.14
C ASP A 357 -2.33 -7.65 -7.44
N LEU A 358 -2.94 -7.01 -8.45
CA LEU A 358 -2.26 -6.66 -9.69
C LEU A 358 -1.10 -5.67 -9.48
N ALA A 359 -1.28 -4.70 -8.58
CA ALA A 359 -0.22 -3.77 -8.22
C ALA A 359 0.95 -4.48 -7.54
N VAL A 360 0.68 -5.39 -6.60
CA VAL A 360 1.69 -6.21 -5.93
C VAL A 360 2.44 -7.08 -6.93
N GLU A 361 1.73 -7.82 -7.79
CA GLU A 361 2.37 -8.61 -8.86
C GLU A 361 3.31 -7.75 -9.73
N ALA A 362 2.84 -6.56 -10.13
CA ALA A 362 3.66 -5.66 -10.95
C ALA A 362 4.91 -5.16 -10.21
N VAL A 363 4.80 -4.89 -8.92
CA VAL A 363 5.96 -4.53 -8.08
C VAL A 363 6.95 -5.68 -8.00
N GLU A 364 6.49 -6.87 -7.69
CA GLU A 364 7.34 -8.05 -7.52
C GLU A 364 8.02 -8.48 -8.82
N LEU A 365 7.31 -8.42 -9.94
CA LEU A 365 7.84 -8.84 -11.24
C LEU A 365 8.72 -7.79 -11.91
N MET A 366 8.39 -6.50 -11.80
CA MET A 366 9.02 -5.42 -12.55
C MET A 366 9.90 -4.52 -11.68
N GLY A 367 9.62 -4.46 -10.35
CA GLY A 367 10.35 -3.63 -9.41
C GLY A 367 10.10 -2.14 -9.61
N PHE A 368 8.85 -1.74 -9.81
CA PHE A 368 8.47 -0.33 -9.81
C PHE A 368 8.84 0.34 -8.49
N HIS A 369 9.16 1.63 -8.54
CA HIS A 369 9.43 2.43 -7.36
C HIS A 369 8.14 2.98 -6.72
N GLU A 370 7.09 3.10 -7.52
CA GLU A 370 5.81 3.70 -7.13
C GLU A 370 4.67 3.10 -7.96
N ILE A 371 3.52 2.93 -7.35
CA ILE A 371 2.27 2.60 -8.02
C ILE A 371 1.36 3.82 -8.04
N GLN A 372 0.90 4.19 -9.22
CA GLN A 372 -0.01 5.30 -9.45
C GLN A 372 -1.40 4.79 -9.84
N PHE A 373 -2.41 5.16 -9.07
CA PHE A 373 -3.81 4.83 -9.33
C PHE A 373 -4.50 5.98 -10.06
N ASP A 374 -4.72 5.79 -11.36
CA ASP A 374 -5.61 6.65 -12.15
C ASP A 374 -7.03 6.09 -12.19
N TYR A 375 -8.01 6.90 -12.61
CA TYR A 375 -9.42 6.53 -12.54
C TYR A 375 -9.86 6.02 -11.16
N VAL A 376 -9.18 6.44 -10.10
CA VAL A 376 -9.53 6.19 -8.71
C VAL A 376 -10.68 7.11 -8.30
N ARG A 377 -11.84 6.86 -8.92
CA ARG A 377 -13.05 7.69 -8.85
C ARG A 377 -14.26 6.95 -9.40
N PHE A 378 -15.43 7.46 -9.10
CA PHE A 378 -16.66 7.07 -9.81
C PHE A 378 -16.69 7.71 -11.21
N PRO A 379 -17.48 7.17 -12.15
CA PRO A 379 -17.69 7.81 -13.45
C PRO A 379 -18.27 9.22 -13.28
N ASP A 380 -17.84 10.14 -14.12
CA ASP A 380 -18.38 11.48 -14.15
C ASP A 380 -19.81 11.52 -14.72
N LEU A 381 -20.53 12.59 -14.43
CA LEU A 381 -21.92 12.84 -14.88
C LEU A 381 -22.97 11.85 -14.36
N THR A 382 -22.64 10.92 -13.47
CA THR A 382 -23.60 9.95 -12.89
C THR A 382 -24.72 10.60 -12.10
N TYR A 383 -24.51 11.80 -11.58
CA TYR A 383 -25.54 12.54 -10.82
C TYR A 383 -26.87 12.71 -11.57
N LYS A 384 -26.85 12.69 -12.91
CA LYS A 384 -28.05 12.77 -13.73
C LYS A 384 -28.88 11.49 -13.63
N TYR A 385 -28.21 10.35 -13.65
CA TYR A 385 -28.82 9.04 -13.48
C TYR A 385 -29.30 8.83 -12.04
N GLU A 386 -28.50 9.26 -11.05
CA GLU A 386 -28.87 9.21 -9.63
C GLU A 386 -30.14 10.01 -9.36
N LYS A 387 -30.20 11.24 -9.86
CA LYS A 387 -31.37 12.10 -9.73
C LYS A 387 -32.61 11.52 -10.43
N ALA A 388 -32.43 10.80 -11.53
CA ALA A 388 -33.49 10.12 -12.26
C ALA A 388 -33.88 8.77 -11.66
N GLY A 389 -33.10 8.23 -10.72
CA GLY A 389 -33.28 6.88 -10.17
C GLY A 389 -33.04 5.77 -11.18
N THR A 390 -32.14 5.99 -12.14
CA THR A 390 -31.85 5.08 -13.25
C THR A 390 -30.44 4.49 -13.20
N ILE A 391 -29.80 4.49 -12.02
CA ILE A 391 -28.50 3.89 -11.77
C ILE A 391 -28.49 3.19 -10.42
N ASP A 392 -27.84 2.05 -10.35
CA ASP A 392 -27.52 1.33 -9.12
C ASP A 392 -26.00 1.12 -9.04
N PHE A 393 -25.40 1.59 -7.95
CA PHE A 393 -23.98 1.39 -7.65
C PHE A 393 -23.72 0.16 -6.78
N HIS A 394 -24.74 -0.60 -6.40
CA HIS A 394 -24.65 -1.77 -5.50
C HIS A 394 -23.87 -1.47 -4.20
N ASN A 395 -24.22 -0.37 -3.55
CA ASN A 395 -23.55 0.11 -2.33
C ASN A 395 -23.95 -0.71 -1.10
N ALA A 396 -23.30 -1.84 -0.88
CA ALA A 396 -23.60 -2.76 0.22
C ALA A 396 -23.20 -2.21 1.60
N TYR A 397 -22.36 -1.18 1.66
CA TYR A 397 -21.81 -0.65 2.91
C TYR A 397 -22.46 0.66 3.37
N GLY A 398 -23.35 1.24 2.60
CA GLY A 398 -23.98 2.53 2.91
C GLY A 398 -22.99 3.70 2.99
N GLU A 399 -21.82 3.56 2.38
CA GLU A 399 -20.77 4.56 2.38
C GLU A 399 -20.96 5.60 1.26
N THR A 400 -20.39 6.79 1.43
CA THR A 400 -20.37 7.79 0.37
C THR A 400 -19.30 7.44 -0.68
N LYS A 401 -19.40 8.02 -1.88
CA LYS A 401 -18.37 7.85 -2.92
C LYS A 401 -16.99 8.26 -2.41
N ALA A 402 -16.90 9.40 -1.70
CA ALA A 402 -15.62 9.87 -1.16
C ALA A 402 -15.04 8.93 -0.08
N GLN A 403 -15.90 8.32 0.75
CA GLN A 403 -15.46 7.31 1.71
C GLN A 403 -14.90 6.07 1.00
N ALA A 404 -15.56 5.58 -0.05
CA ALA A 404 -15.07 4.44 -0.82
C ALA A 404 -13.71 4.72 -1.46
N ILE A 405 -13.54 5.88 -2.09
CA ILE A 405 -12.26 6.25 -2.74
C ILE A 405 -11.14 6.38 -1.71
N GLN A 406 -11.38 7.08 -0.59
CA GLN A 406 -10.36 7.21 0.45
C GLN A 406 -9.98 5.86 1.06
N ARG A 407 -10.97 5.01 1.38
CA ARG A 407 -10.74 3.68 1.96
C ARG A 407 -10.01 2.73 1.02
N PHE A 408 -10.31 2.80 -0.28
CA PHE A 408 -9.54 2.06 -1.28
C PHE A 408 -8.06 2.47 -1.24
N LEU A 409 -7.77 3.77 -1.27
CA LEU A 409 -6.39 4.26 -1.22
C LEU A 409 -5.70 3.92 0.10
N MET A 410 -6.43 3.93 1.22
CA MET A 410 -5.91 3.48 2.52
C MET A 410 -5.51 2.01 2.46
N TYR A 411 -6.38 1.15 1.93
CA TYR A 411 -6.10 -0.28 1.76
C TYR A 411 -4.91 -0.52 0.84
N ALA A 412 -4.85 0.16 -0.31
CA ALA A 412 -3.75 0.04 -1.26
C ALA A 412 -2.41 0.52 -0.67
N ALA A 413 -2.42 1.68 0.03
CA ALA A 413 -1.22 2.22 0.65
C ALA A 413 -0.68 1.30 1.77
N ASP A 414 -1.56 0.76 2.61
CA ASP A 414 -1.16 -0.16 3.68
C ASP A 414 -0.40 -1.39 3.12
N ILE A 415 -0.85 -1.95 1.99
CA ILE A 415 -0.21 -3.13 1.40
C ILE A 415 1.05 -2.74 0.62
N LEU A 416 0.97 -1.72 -0.23
CA LEU A 416 2.07 -1.38 -1.13
C LEU A 416 3.28 -0.80 -0.39
N HIS A 417 3.08 -0.10 0.74
CA HIS A 417 4.18 0.32 1.60
C HIS A 417 4.95 -0.87 2.19
N GLU A 418 4.26 -1.97 2.53
CA GLU A 418 4.89 -3.21 2.99
C GLU A 418 5.71 -3.89 1.87
N HIS A 419 5.32 -3.71 0.61
CA HIS A 419 6.11 -4.12 -0.56
C HIS A 419 7.22 -3.11 -0.94
N GLY A 420 7.44 -2.08 -0.12
CA GLY A 420 8.55 -1.14 -0.28
C GLY A 420 8.39 -0.14 -1.42
N VAL A 421 7.17 0.19 -1.82
CA VAL A 421 6.89 1.14 -2.91
C VAL A 421 5.95 2.26 -2.50
N TYR A 422 6.15 3.44 -3.07
CA TYR A 422 5.28 4.58 -2.87
C TYR A 422 3.95 4.43 -3.60
N VAL A 423 2.95 5.15 -3.12
CA VAL A 423 1.60 5.17 -3.71
C VAL A 423 1.23 6.58 -4.13
N SER A 424 0.77 6.74 -5.36
CA SER A 424 0.21 7.99 -5.86
C SER A 424 -1.18 7.82 -6.45
N ALA A 425 -1.90 8.94 -6.55
CA ALA A 425 -3.25 8.97 -7.08
C ALA A 425 -3.43 10.13 -8.06
N ASP A 426 -4.05 9.83 -9.21
CA ASP A 426 -4.45 10.82 -10.19
C ASP A 426 -5.85 11.35 -9.85
N VAL A 427 -5.99 12.66 -9.82
CA VAL A 427 -7.25 13.31 -9.51
C VAL A 427 -7.61 14.35 -10.58
N PHE A 428 -8.89 14.50 -10.85
CA PHE A 428 -9.33 15.56 -11.75
C PHE A 428 -8.92 16.95 -11.26
N GLY A 429 -8.67 17.86 -12.17
CA GLY A 429 -8.37 19.25 -11.84
C GLY A 429 -9.42 19.90 -10.93
N GLU A 430 -10.69 19.48 -11.03
CA GLU A 430 -11.80 19.91 -10.15
C GLU A 430 -11.54 19.58 -8.67
N CYS A 431 -10.76 18.55 -8.37
CA CYS A 431 -10.45 18.13 -7.00
C CYS A 431 -9.72 19.21 -6.17
N ALA A 432 -9.06 20.17 -6.82
CA ALA A 432 -8.40 21.30 -6.16
C ALA A 432 -9.38 22.32 -5.55
N TYR A 433 -10.68 22.21 -5.81
CA TYR A 433 -11.68 23.09 -5.21
C TYR A 433 -12.06 22.64 -3.79
N ASN A 434 -12.83 23.50 -3.10
CA ASN A 434 -13.14 23.35 -1.67
C ASN A 434 -14.43 22.55 -1.40
N TYR A 435 -14.73 21.53 -2.18
CA TYR A 435 -15.89 20.63 -2.02
C TYR A 435 -15.53 19.21 -2.46
N VAL A 436 -16.33 18.24 -2.04
CA VAL A 436 -16.24 16.85 -2.53
C VAL A 436 -16.84 16.80 -3.94
N THR A 437 -16.10 16.26 -4.89
CA THR A 437 -16.54 16.17 -6.29
C THR A 437 -17.64 15.12 -6.48
N ALA A 438 -18.41 15.21 -7.54
CA ALA A 438 -19.52 14.29 -7.86
C ALA A 438 -19.07 12.82 -7.98
N TYR A 439 -17.81 12.58 -8.27
CA TYR A 439 -17.20 11.27 -8.45
C TYR A 439 -16.35 10.81 -7.26
N GLY A 440 -16.48 11.47 -6.10
CA GLY A 440 -15.94 11.01 -4.83
C GLY A 440 -14.49 11.43 -4.54
N GLN A 441 -13.91 12.34 -5.31
CA GLN A 441 -12.57 12.85 -5.01
C GLN A 441 -12.64 14.09 -4.12
N TYR A 442 -11.83 14.12 -3.07
CA TYR A 442 -11.63 15.25 -2.18
C TYR A 442 -10.15 15.38 -1.84
N TRP A 443 -9.53 16.47 -2.29
CA TRP A 443 -8.07 16.65 -2.23
C TRP A 443 -7.44 16.37 -0.86
N PRO A 444 -7.91 17.03 0.25
CA PRO A 444 -7.28 16.82 1.55
C PRO A 444 -7.34 15.35 2.03
N ALA A 445 -8.45 14.66 1.75
CA ALA A 445 -8.63 13.28 2.18
C ALA A 445 -7.77 12.29 1.37
N ILE A 446 -7.55 12.55 0.09
CA ILE A 446 -6.67 11.73 -0.76
C ILE A 446 -5.21 12.06 -0.44
N SER A 447 -4.85 13.35 -0.42
CA SER A 447 -3.49 13.80 -0.14
C SER A 447 -2.97 13.35 1.23
N ASN A 448 -3.86 13.19 2.21
CA ASN A 448 -3.50 12.67 3.54
C ASN A 448 -3.09 11.19 3.52
N VAL A 449 -3.51 10.43 2.52
CA VAL A 449 -3.28 8.97 2.44
C VAL A 449 -2.10 8.63 1.55
N VAL A 450 -2.04 9.18 0.33
CA VAL A 450 -1.03 8.82 -0.68
C VAL A 450 0.27 9.61 -0.51
N ASP A 451 1.37 9.11 -1.06
CA ASP A 451 2.69 9.76 -0.99
C ASP A 451 2.82 10.89 -2.01
N ALA A 452 2.21 10.74 -3.20
CA ALA A 452 2.10 11.80 -4.18
C ALA A 452 0.66 11.92 -4.71
N ILE A 453 0.23 13.15 -5.00
CA ILE A 453 -1.08 13.44 -5.59
C ILE A 453 -0.89 14.20 -6.90
N SER A 454 -1.51 13.70 -7.96
CA SER A 454 -1.32 14.18 -9.32
C SER A 454 -2.62 14.73 -9.90
N GLY A 455 -2.80 16.04 -9.81
CA GLY A 455 -3.93 16.70 -10.47
C GLY A 455 -3.79 16.69 -11.99
N MET A 456 -4.90 16.68 -12.69
CA MET A 456 -5.01 16.69 -14.16
C MET A 456 -5.67 17.99 -14.67
N PRO A 457 -5.05 19.17 -14.49
CA PRO A 457 -5.63 20.46 -14.91
C PRO A 457 -5.28 20.81 -16.36
N TYR A 458 -5.55 19.91 -17.30
CA TYR A 458 -5.27 20.19 -18.71
C TYR A 458 -6.00 21.45 -19.16
N PRO A 459 -5.29 22.46 -19.72
CA PRO A 459 -5.90 23.74 -20.10
C PRO A 459 -7.13 23.61 -21.01
N ASP A 460 -7.15 22.68 -21.96
CA ASP A 460 -8.27 22.47 -22.85
C ASP A 460 -9.47 21.73 -22.24
N HIS A 461 -9.36 21.27 -20.99
CA HIS A 461 -10.47 20.67 -20.21
C HIS A 461 -11.23 21.71 -19.38
N PHE A 462 -10.69 22.91 -19.21
CA PHE A 462 -11.40 23.99 -18.53
C PHE A 462 -12.42 24.65 -19.45
N SER A 463 -13.49 25.17 -18.83
CA SER A 463 -14.53 25.90 -19.58
C SER A 463 -14.04 27.30 -19.98
N ALA A 464 -14.34 27.71 -21.20
CA ALA A 464 -14.16 29.09 -21.63
C ALA A 464 -15.01 30.06 -20.77
N SER A 465 -14.49 31.25 -20.51
CA SER A 465 -15.19 32.32 -19.83
C SER A 465 -15.23 33.57 -20.70
N GLY A 466 -16.34 33.77 -21.38
CA GLY A 466 -16.43 34.80 -22.40
C GLY A 466 -15.44 34.58 -23.55
N THR A 467 -14.57 35.56 -23.78
CA THR A 467 -13.48 35.45 -24.76
C THR A 467 -12.20 34.84 -24.20
N TRP A 468 -12.15 34.50 -22.92
CA TRP A 468 -10.99 33.89 -22.29
C TRP A 468 -11.01 32.37 -22.48
N LEU A 469 -10.01 31.87 -23.20
CA LEU A 469 -9.87 30.44 -23.51
C LEU A 469 -8.67 29.88 -22.72
N PRO A 470 -8.88 29.01 -21.73
CA PRO A 470 -7.81 28.49 -20.87
C PRO A 470 -6.63 27.88 -21.63
N TRP A 471 -6.89 27.23 -22.76
CA TRP A 471 -5.86 26.61 -23.61
C TRP A 471 -5.03 27.59 -24.45
N GLU A 472 -5.41 28.87 -24.50
CA GLU A 472 -4.58 29.95 -25.04
C GLU A 472 -3.70 30.60 -23.96
N HIS A 473 -3.97 30.28 -22.66
CA HIS A 473 -3.30 30.86 -21.51
C HIS A 473 -2.79 29.78 -20.54
N PRO A 474 -1.91 28.86 -20.96
CA PRO A 474 -1.50 27.71 -20.14
C PRO A 474 -0.81 28.11 -18.84
N TYR A 475 -0.02 29.18 -18.80
CA TYR A 475 0.58 29.70 -17.57
C TYR A 475 -0.48 30.13 -16.55
N ASP A 476 -1.38 31.02 -16.93
CA ASP A 476 -2.37 31.58 -16.00
C ASP A 476 -3.34 30.50 -15.50
N THR A 477 -3.68 29.56 -16.38
CA THR A 477 -4.55 28.42 -16.07
C THR A 477 -3.91 27.55 -15.01
N LEU A 478 -2.66 27.12 -15.20
CA LEU A 478 -1.95 26.24 -14.28
C LEU A 478 -1.53 26.97 -13.01
N TYR A 479 -1.16 28.25 -13.08
CA TYR A 479 -0.89 29.06 -11.90
C TYR A 479 -2.12 29.18 -10.99
N SER A 480 -3.26 29.54 -11.57
CA SER A 480 -4.51 29.72 -10.80
C SER A 480 -4.98 28.39 -10.19
N TRP A 481 -4.88 27.30 -10.94
CA TRP A 481 -5.19 25.97 -10.46
C TRP A 481 -4.22 25.54 -9.33
N GLY A 482 -2.92 25.72 -9.54
CA GLY A 482 -1.90 25.38 -8.56
C GLY A 482 -2.08 26.11 -7.23
N LYS A 483 -2.47 27.41 -7.26
CA LYS A 483 -2.82 28.15 -6.04
C LYS A 483 -3.98 27.51 -5.29
N SER A 484 -4.99 26.99 -6.00
CA SER A 484 -6.11 26.27 -5.39
C SER A 484 -5.68 24.93 -4.80
N ALA A 485 -4.84 24.16 -5.52
CA ALA A 485 -4.29 22.89 -5.04
C ALA A 485 -3.44 23.08 -3.77
N MET A 486 -2.53 24.07 -3.77
CA MET A 486 -1.69 24.37 -2.61
C MET A 486 -2.49 24.89 -1.41
N ALA A 487 -3.61 25.59 -1.64
CA ALA A 487 -4.53 25.92 -0.56
C ALA A 487 -5.15 24.65 0.08
N ARG A 488 -5.46 23.61 -0.72
CA ARG A 488 -5.95 22.32 -0.19
C ARG A 488 -4.85 21.54 0.52
N GLN A 489 -3.61 21.62 0.02
CA GLN A 489 -2.45 21.03 0.71
C GLN A 489 -2.27 21.60 2.12
N GLY A 490 -2.42 22.90 2.29
CA GLY A 490 -2.34 23.57 3.59
C GLY A 490 -3.42 23.16 4.60
N GLU A 491 -4.44 22.44 4.15
CA GLU A 491 -5.53 21.88 5.00
C GLU A 491 -5.33 20.40 5.33
N THR A 492 -4.23 19.80 4.91
CA THR A 492 -3.93 18.37 5.05
C THR A 492 -2.91 18.17 6.16
N ALA A 493 -3.17 17.24 7.09
CA ALA A 493 -2.29 16.97 8.23
C ALA A 493 -0.93 16.40 7.78
N THR A 494 -0.95 15.44 6.87
CA THR A 494 0.23 14.82 6.26
C THR A 494 0.13 14.90 4.73
N PRO A 495 0.44 16.08 4.14
CA PRO A 495 0.22 16.32 2.72
C PRO A 495 1.16 15.49 1.84
N ALA A 496 0.63 14.96 0.75
CA ALA A 496 1.37 14.29 -0.31
C ALA A 496 2.25 15.26 -1.10
N VAL A 497 3.24 14.75 -1.81
CA VAL A 497 3.97 15.53 -2.82
C VAL A 497 3.02 15.87 -3.97
N VAL A 498 2.96 17.14 -4.37
CA VAL A 498 2.12 17.57 -5.51
C VAL A 498 2.93 17.44 -6.81
N ARG A 499 2.55 16.46 -7.64
CA ARG A 499 3.03 16.30 -9.01
C ARG A 499 1.86 16.48 -9.96
N THR A 500 1.98 17.34 -10.94
CA THR A 500 0.84 17.71 -11.77
C THR A 500 0.99 17.17 -13.19
N TRP A 501 -0.03 16.54 -13.70
CA TRP A 501 -0.11 16.21 -15.11
C TRP A 501 -0.21 17.47 -15.94
N ILE A 502 0.65 17.61 -16.93
CA ILE A 502 0.65 18.71 -17.91
C ILE A 502 0.22 18.21 -19.28
N GLN A 503 -0.43 19.10 -20.03
CA GLN A 503 -0.91 18.81 -21.38
C GLN A 503 0.25 18.80 -22.36
N ALA A 504 0.75 17.61 -22.74
CA ALA A 504 1.82 17.41 -23.70
C ALA A 504 1.29 16.99 -25.09
N TYR A 505 0.12 17.49 -25.47
CA TYR A 505 -0.55 17.28 -26.73
C TYR A 505 -1.20 18.60 -27.20
N ASN A 506 -1.54 18.71 -28.48
CA ASN A 506 -2.18 19.91 -29.03
C ASN A 506 -3.61 20.04 -28.51
N ALA A 507 -4.07 21.28 -28.26
CA ALA A 507 -5.43 21.52 -27.78
C ALA A 507 -6.47 20.89 -28.73
N ILE A 508 -7.46 20.21 -28.13
CA ILE A 508 -8.54 19.50 -28.84
C ILE A 508 -9.81 20.35 -29.01
N ARG A 509 -9.73 21.64 -28.65
CA ARG A 509 -10.82 22.63 -28.77
C ARG A 509 -10.42 23.75 -29.72
N ASP A 510 -11.41 24.34 -30.35
CA ASP A 510 -11.25 25.53 -31.20
C ASP A 510 -10.93 26.79 -30.35
N PRO A 511 -9.87 27.54 -30.76
CA PRO A 511 -8.86 27.24 -31.76
C PRO A 511 -7.94 26.08 -31.32
N TYR A 512 -7.64 25.19 -32.27
CA TYR A 512 -6.80 23.98 -32.02
C TYR A 512 -5.33 24.38 -31.92
N ASN A 513 -4.94 24.98 -30.81
CA ASN A 513 -3.60 25.50 -30.61
C ASN A 513 -2.56 24.38 -30.58
N THR A 514 -1.44 24.60 -31.26
CA THR A 514 -0.28 23.73 -31.13
C THR A 514 0.40 23.99 -29.81
N TYR A 515 0.60 22.94 -29.02
CA TYR A 515 1.36 22.97 -27.78
C TYR A 515 2.80 22.54 -28.07
N GLY A 516 3.69 23.51 -28.21
CA GLY A 516 5.13 23.32 -28.34
C GLY A 516 5.85 23.46 -27.02
N SER A 517 7.18 23.62 -27.07
CA SER A 517 8.01 23.82 -25.88
C SER A 517 7.61 25.06 -25.07
N ASP A 518 7.13 26.13 -25.72
CA ASP A 518 6.74 27.35 -25.03
C ASP A 518 5.49 27.15 -24.14
N GLU A 519 4.47 26.45 -24.63
CA GLU A 519 3.25 26.12 -23.88
C GLU A 519 3.54 25.14 -22.73
N ILE A 520 4.48 24.21 -22.93
CA ILE A 520 4.92 23.30 -21.84
C ILE A 520 5.71 24.07 -20.79
N THR A 521 6.64 24.93 -21.21
CA THR A 521 7.40 25.80 -20.27
C THR A 521 6.44 26.71 -19.49
N ALA A 522 5.42 27.27 -20.13
CA ALA A 522 4.41 28.08 -19.49
C ALA A 522 3.62 27.31 -18.43
N GLN A 523 3.21 26.07 -18.70
CA GLN A 523 2.53 25.20 -17.73
C GLN A 523 3.43 24.91 -16.52
N ILE A 524 4.66 24.45 -16.75
CA ILE A 524 5.63 24.12 -15.69
C ILE A 524 5.90 25.35 -14.81
N LYS A 525 6.15 26.50 -15.44
CA LYS A 525 6.39 27.75 -14.71
C LYS A 525 5.18 28.19 -13.89
N GLY A 526 3.97 28.09 -14.45
CA GLY A 526 2.74 28.42 -13.71
C GLY A 526 2.58 27.58 -12.45
N LEU A 527 2.84 26.28 -12.52
CA LEU A 527 2.82 25.38 -11.37
C LEU A 527 3.88 25.72 -10.32
N GLN A 528 5.13 25.95 -10.75
CA GLN A 528 6.24 26.31 -9.86
C GLN A 528 5.95 27.64 -9.12
N ASP A 529 5.50 28.67 -9.85
CA ASP A 529 5.15 29.99 -9.27
C ASP A 529 3.94 29.89 -8.33
N ALA A 530 3.07 28.87 -8.49
CA ALA A 530 1.98 28.58 -7.57
C ALA A 530 2.43 27.83 -6.30
N GLY A 531 3.62 27.25 -6.30
CA GLY A 531 4.18 26.44 -5.20
C GLY A 531 4.05 24.94 -5.38
N CYS A 532 3.63 24.45 -6.54
CA CYS A 532 3.62 23.02 -6.88
C CYS A 532 5.03 22.61 -7.33
N THR A 533 5.88 22.19 -6.40
CA THR A 533 7.32 21.97 -6.64
C THR A 533 7.73 20.50 -6.74
N GLY A 534 6.81 19.56 -6.59
CA GLY A 534 7.10 18.12 -6.67
C GLY A 534 7.33 17.58 -8.09
N GLY A 535 7.37 18.46 -9.09
CA GLY A 535 7.58 18.11 -10.50
C GLY A 535 6.31 18.02 -11.33
N PHE A 536 6.40 17.33 -12.45
CA PHE A 536 5.30 17.20 -13.41
C PHE A 536 5.30 15.83 -14.09
N LEU A 537 4.12 15.47 -14.64
CA LEU A 537 3.94 14.30 -15.47
C LEU A 537 3.41 14.75 -16.84
N THR A 538 3.99 14.25 -17.93
CA THR A 538 3.56 14.64 -19.28
C THR A 538 2.45 13.73 -19.78
N TRP A 539 1.26 14.27 -20.04
CA TRP A 539 0.20 13.50 -20.65
C TRP A 539 0.23 13.60 -22.18
N ASN A 540 0.54 12.50 -22.82
CA ASN A 540 0.45 12.29 -24.26
C ASN A 540 -0.02 10.87 -24.52
N ALA A 541 -1.31 10.66 -24.73
CA ALA A 541 -1.92 9.33 -24.87
C ALA A 541 -1.28 8.46 -25.96
N ALA A 542 -0.73 9.09 -27.01
CA ALA A 542 -0.01 8.36 -28.07
C ALA A 542 1.44 8.01 -27.69
N SER A 543 1.96 8.53 -26.58
CA SER A 543 3.37 8.44 -26.17
C SER A 543 4.32 8.75 -27.33
N SER A 544 4.02 9.79 -28.12
CA SER A 544 4.71 10.07 -29.37
C SER A 544 6.16 10.53 -29.13
N VAL A 545 7.11 9.74 -29.56
CA VAL A 545 8.56 10.05 -29.52
C VAL A 545 8.85 11.38 -30.24
N ASP A 546 8.26 11.61 -31.40
CA ASP A 546 8.45 12.86 -32.16
C ASP A 546 7.92 14.07 -31.39
N LYS A 547 6.73 13.92 -30.74
CA LYS A 547 6.17 14.97 -29.93
C LYS A 547 7.08 15.26 -28.73
N TYR A 548 7.47 14.27 -27.96
CA TYR A 548 8.37 14.47 -26.83
C TYR A 548 9.72 15.05 -27.22
N THR A 549 10.29 14.61 -28.38
CA THR A 549 11.50 15.21 -28.90
C THR A 549 11.34 16.71 -29.18
N SER A 550 10.20 17.11 -29.72
CA SER A 550 9.90 18.54 -29.96
C SER A 550 9.70 19.36 -28.69
N LEU A 551 9.37 18.71 -27.58
CA LEU A 551 9.12 19.33 -26.26
C LEU A 551 10.36 19.36 -25.37
N MET A 552 11.45 18.66 -25.70
CA MET A 552 12.67 18.58 -24.89
C MET A 552 13.17 19.93 -24.35
N PRO A 553 13.17 21.04 -25.12
CA PRO A 553 13.64 22.32 -24.58
C PRO A 553 12.86 22.81 -23.35
N ALA A 554 11.61 22.37 -23.17
CA ALA A 554 10.80 22.74 -22.01
C ALA A 554 11.10 21.93 -20.74
N PHE A 555 11.72 20.77 -20.86
CA PHE A 555 11.98 19.86 -19.74
C PHE A 555 13.22 20.25 -18.92
N GLY A 556 13.94 21.30 -19.33
CA GLY A 556 15.18 21.74 -18.71
C GLY A 556 16.41 20.98 -19.24
N PRO A 557 17.60 21.37 -18.78
CA PRO A 557 18.85 20.68 -19.12
C PRO A 557 18.89 19.30 -18.45
N ALA A 558 19.67 18.40 -19.07
CA ALA A 558 19.99 17.12 -18.44
C ALA A 558 20.66 17.35 -17.06
N ASP A 559 20.28 16.56 -16.08
CA ASP A 559 20.92 16.60 -14.76
C ASP A 559 22.37 16.10 -14.92
N THR A 560 23.34 17.00 -14.76
CA THR A 560 24.77 16.69 -14.84
C THR A 560 25.29 16.05 -13.54
N THR A 561 24.52 15.18 -12.91
CA THR A 561 25.02 14.39 -11.79
C THR A 561 25.95 13.31 -12.32
N GLU A 562 27.26 13.54 -12.18
CA GLU A 562 28.26 12.47 -12.26
C GLU A 562 27.78 11.31 -11.36
N ALA A 563 27.70 10.13 -11.96
CA ALA A 563 27.43 8.89 -11.22
C ALA A 563 28.47 8.77 -10.09
N GLN A 564 28.02 8.93 -8.85
CA GLN A 564 28.80 8.65 -7.65
C GLN A 564 28.66 7.17 -7.26
#